data_8e2ca4f85a5bb078e460e07eff79f776
#
_entry.id   8e2ca4f85a5bb078e460e07eff79f776
#
_cell.length_a   1.000
_cell.length_b   1.000
_cell.length_c   1.000
_cell.angle_alpha   90.00
_cell.angle_beta   90.00
_cell.angle_gamma   90.00
#
_symmetry.space_group_name_H-M   'P 1'
#
loop_
_entity.id
_entity.type
_entity.pdbx_description
1 polymer ?
#
loop_
_entity_poly.entity_id
_entity_poly.type
_entity_poly.pdbx_seq_one_letter_code
_entity_poly.pdbx_strand_id
1 'polypeptide(L)'
;MIEQARKLYKQAQADYPALKAQIEAQVVRWFWASGGMGLFSLEPFYFEQNHFSKAKILKKAPKNVDNKYQYGVNDKDEIIVVRNYLKLKGIIKGQYWEKFYFREENQIISYYFDHSAKKECANVKIFTYKDGLLQHIYAAFKEHYWEETMYYEGDKLIRRETKGVDNCSDPINDFLLYTYDTSGELNSITSGTGYVIYQKKGKKV
;
A
#
# COMPACT_ATOMS: atom_id res chain seq x y z
N MET A 1 10.02 15.24 -5.47
CA MET A 1 9.68 13.82 -5.17
C MET A 1 8.76 13.21 -6.23
N ILE A 2 7.70 13.87 -6.71
CA ILE A 2 6.81 13.27 -7.75
C ILE A 2 7.55 12.95 -9.05
N GLU A 3 8.43 13.82 -9.53
CA GLU A 3 9.26 13.54 -10.71
C GLU A 3 10.22 12.36 -10.50
N GLN A 4 10.70 12.16 -9.28
CA GLN A 4 11.48 10.97 -8.93
C GLN A 4 10.62 9.70 -9.02
N ALA A 5 9.40 9.71 -8.47
CA ALA A 5 8.49 8.57 -8.57
C ALA A 5 8.17 8.23 -10.03
N ARG A 6 7.91 9.25 -10.87
CA ARG A 6 7.67 9.09 -12.32
C ARG A 6 8.89 8.52 -13.06
N LYS A 7 10.10 8.97 -12.72
CA LYS A 7 11.35 8.43 -13.28
C LYS A 7 11.53 6.96 -12.92
N LEU A 8 11.37 6.63 -11.62
CA LEU A 8 11.45 5.26 -11.13
C LEU A 8 10.40 4.35 -11.79
N TYR A 9 9.17 4.84 -11.96
CA TYR A 9 8.11 4.12 -12.66
C TYR A 9 8.51 3.74 -14.09
N LYS A 10 9.08 4.66 -14.87
CA LYS A 10 9.50 4.43 -16.26
C LYS A 10 10.61 3.37 -16.37
N GLN A 11 11.45 3.23 -15.36
CA GLN A 11 12.57 2.29 -15.31
C GLN A 11 12.18 0.94 -14.69
N ALA A 12 11.15 0.92 -13.85
CA ALA A 12 10.81 -0.21 -12.97
C ALA A 12 10.67 -1.56 -13.70
N GLN A 13 10.09 -1.58 -14.90
CA GLN A 13 9.92 -2.84 -15.64
C GLN A 13 11.25 -3.43 -16.11
N ALA A 14 12.16 -2.59 -16.61
CA ALA A 14 13.49 -3.02 -17.02
C ALA A 14 14.33 -3.45 -15.82
N ASP A 15 14.17 -2.74 -14.70
CA ASP A 15 14.92 -2.97 -13.47
C ASP A 15 14.35 -4.12 -12.61
N TYR A 16 13.16 -4.66 -12.95
CA TYR A 16 12.47 -5.68 -12.14
C TYR A 16 13.37 -6.85 -11.71
N PRO A 17 14.20 -7.50 -12.59
CA PRO A 17 15.03 -8.61 -12.17
C PRO A 17 16.07 -8.22 -11.12
N ALA A 18 16.65 -7.02 -11.25
CA ALA A 18 17.64 -6.50 -10.31
C ALA A 18 16.99 -6.10 -8.98
N LEU A 19 15.85 -5.40 -9.02
CA LEU A 19 15.07 -5.02 -7.84
C LEU A 19 14.65 -6.27 -7.05
N LYS A 20 14.17 -7.30 -7.76
CA LYS A 20 13.76 -8.56 -7.14
C LYS A 20 14.95 -9.26 -6.47
N ALA A 21 16.07 -9.42 -7.16
CA ALA A 21 17.26 -10.05 -6.60
C ALA A 21 17.77 -9.28 -5.35
N GLN A 22 17.81 -7.95 -5.43
CA GLN A 22 18.27 -7.10 -4.34
C GLN A 22 17.36 -7.21 -3.09
N ILE A 23 16.03 -7.21 -3.27
CA ILE A 23 15.11 -7.24 -2.14
C ILE A 23 14.99 -8.64 -1.53
N GLU A 24 14.98 -9.70 -2.37
CA GLU A 24 14.90 -11.08 -1.91
C GLU A 24 16.16 -11.51 -1.15
N ALA A 25 17.33 -10.96 -1.47
CA ALA A 25 18.55 -11.20 -0.72
C ALA A 25 18.51 -10.69 0.73
N GLN A 26 17.59 -9.77 1.03
CA GLN A 26 17.38 -9.24 2.39
C GLN A 26 16.31 -10.02 3.17
N VAL A 27 15.59 -10.96 2.53
CA VAL A 27 14.54 -11.72 3.18
C VAL A 27 15.16 -12.82 4.05
N VAL A 28 14.94 -12.73 5.35
CA VAL A 28 15.41 -13.76 6.32
C VAL A 28 14.33 -14.79 6.63
N ARG A 29 13.05 -14.44 6.42
CA ARG A 29 11.92 -15.33 6.72
C ARG A 29 10.72 -15.05 5.82
N TRP A 30 10.06 -16.12 5.40
CA TRP A 30 8.79 -16.08 4.68
C TRP A 30 7.65 -16.61 5.54
N PHE A 31 6.47 -16.00 5.42
CA PHE A 31 5.25 -16.52 6.03
C PHE A 31 4.04 -16.28 5.12
N TRP A 32 2.92 -16.90 5.46
CA TRP A 32 1.70 -16.87 4.65
C TRP A 32 0.53 -16.30 5.43
N ALA A 33 -0.40 -15.67 4.69
CA ALA A 33 -1.68 -15.21 5.23
C ALA A 33 -2.82 -15.52 4.25
N SER A 34 -4.05 -15.53 4.77
CA SER A 34 -5.25 -15.86 4.00
C SER A 34 -6.46 -15.09 4.49
N GLY A 35 -7.43 -14.91 3.61
CA GLY A 35 -8.62 -14.11 3.87
C GLY A 35 -8.30 -12.62 3.87
N GLY A 36 -9.32 -11.77 3.81
CA GLY A 36 -9.15 -10.32 3.76
C GLY A 36 -8.36 -9.82 2.57
N MET A 37 -7.93 -8.54 2.64
CA MET A 37 -7.18 -7.84 1.58
C MET A 37 -5.73 -7.56 2.02
N GLY A 38 -5.05 -8.56 2.56
CA GLY A 38 -3.69 -8.46 3.07
C GLY A 38 -3.60 -8.15 4.57
N LEU A 39 -2.39 -8.18 5.10
CA LEU A 39 -2.09 -7.91 6.53
C LEU A 39 -1.64 -6.49 6.78
N PHE A 40 -1.09 -5.84 5.74
CA PHE A 40 -0.26 -4.67 5.87
C PHE A 40 -0.52 -3.66 4.75
N SER A 41 -0.53 -2.39 5.11
CA SER A 41 -0.45 -1.25 4.19
C SER A 41 0.39 -0.15 4.85
N LEU A 42 1.16 0.58 4.06
CA LEU A 42 1.84 1.80 4.49
C LEU A 42 0.89 3.01 4.51
N GLU A 43 -0.24 2.92 3.81
CA GLU A 43 -1.24 3.98 3.76
C GLU A 43 -2.06 3.98 5.05
N PRO A 44 -2.18 5.12 5.76
CA PRO A 44 -2.96 5.21 6.98
C PRO A 44 -4.44 4.83 6.74
N PHE A 45 -5.00 4.05 7.64
CA PHE A 45 -6.40 3.63 7.60
C PHE A 45 -6.86 2.99 6.30
N TYR A 46 -5.92 2.35 5.56
CA TYR A 46 -6.20 1.69 4.28
C TYR A 46 -7.37 0.70 4.36
N PHE A 47 -7.43 -0.10 5.42
CA PHE A 47 -8.47 -1.12 5.58
C PHE A 47 -9.83 -0.50 5.90
N GLU A 48 -9.86 0.53 6.73
CA GLU A 48 -11.06 1.27 7.11
C GLU A 48 -11.65 2.01 5.91
N GLN A 49 -10.82 2.75 5.16
CA GLN A 49 -11.23 3.50 3.97
C GLN A 49 -11.83 2.63 2.87
N ASN A 50 -11.34 1.41 2.72
CA ASN A 50 -11.78 0.49 1.68
C ASN A 50 -12.77 -0.56 2.19
N HIS A 51 -13.20 -0.50 3.44
CA HIS A 51 -14.05 -1.50 4.10
C HIS A 51 -13.48 -2.93 4.01
N PHE A 52 -12.17 -3.06 4.04
CA PHE A 52 -11.48 -4.34 3.94
C PHE A 52 -11.22 -4.95 5.32
N SER A 53 -11.36 -6.26 5.41
CA SER A 53 -10.82 -7.00 6.55
C SER A 53 -9.36 -7.35 6.34
N LYS A 54 -8.58 -7.36 7.41
CA LYS A 54 -7.20 -7.84 7.38
C LYS A 54 -7.17 -9.36 7.23
N ALA A 55 -6.18 -9.87 6.50
CA ALA A 55 -5.89 -11.28 6.39
C ALA A 55 -5.46 -11.87 7.76
N LYS A 56 -5.44 -13.20 7.87
CA LYS A 56 -4.96 -13.92 9.07
C LYS A 56 -3.71 -14.71 8.70
N ILE A 57 -2.69 -14.65 9.55
CA ILE A 57 -1.44 -15.41 9.39
C ILE A 57 -1.75 -16.90 9.48
N LEU A 58 -1.19 -17.69 8.57
CA LEU A 58 -1.30 -19.14 8.56
C LEU A 58 -0.19 -19.77 9.38
N LYS A 59 -0.52 -20.79 10.17
CA LYS A 59 0.45 -21.54 10.99
C LYS A 59 1.45 -22.35 10.15
N LYS A 60 1.09 -22.71 8.90
CA LYS A 60 1.89 -23.53 7.99
C LYS A 60 1.73 -23.00 6.56
N ALA A 61 2.72 -23.28 5.70
CA ALA A 61 2.61 -23.01 4.27
C ALA A 61 1.40 -23.77 3.68
N PRO A 62 0.57 -23.08 2.87
CA PRO A 62 -0.63 -23.70 2.29
C PRO A 62 -0.26 -24.67 1.15
N LYS A 63 -0.99 -25.79 1.04
CA LYS A 63 -0.88 -26.70 -0.12
C LYS A 63 -1.41 -26.07 -1.42
N ASN A 64 -2.40 -25.19 -1.31
CA ASN A 64 -2.93 -24.38 -2.43
C ASN A 64 -2.70 -22.90 -2.10
N VAL A 65 -2.02 -22.20 -3.00
CA VAL A 65 -1.67 -20.77 -2.86
C VAL A 65 -2.77 -19.82 -3.35
N ASP A 66 -3.82 -20.31 -4.02
CA ASP A 66 -4.92 -19.50 -4.55
C ASP A 66 -5.53 -18.63 -3.44
N ASN A 67 -5.70 -17.34 -3.71
CA ASN A 67 -6.20 -16.32 -2.78
C ASN A 67 -5.41 -16.26 -1.46
N LYS A 68 -4.10 -16.45 -1.54
CA LYS A 68 -3.18 -16.33 -0.41
C LYS A 68 -2.19 -15.18 -0.63
N TYR A 69 -1.64 -14.74 0.48
CA TYR A 69 -0.55 -13.77 0.50
C TYR A 69 0.70 -14.45 1.07
N GLN A 70 1.83 -14.18 0.45
CA GLN A 70 3.14 -14.53 0.98
C GLN A 70 3.89 -13.25 1.32
N TYR A 71 4.51 -13.22 2.48
CA TYR A 71 5.24 -12.07 3.00
C TYR A 71 6.68 -12.46 3.28
N GLY A 72 7.63 -11.67 2.76
CA GLY A 72 9.05 -11.74 3.09
C GLY A 72 9.41 -10.62 4.05
N VAL A 73 10.11 -10.95 5.14
CA VAL A 73 10.59 -9.99 6.14
C VAL A 73 12.10 -9.97 6.20
N ASN A 74 12.67 -8.78 6.51
CA ASN A 74 14.10 -8.60 6.74
C ASN A 74 14.48 -8.99 8.19
N ASP A 75 15.74 -8.77 8.55
CA ASP A 75 16.31 -9.03 9.89
C ASP A 75 15.72 -8.16 11.02
N LYS A 76 15.04 -7.05 10.65
CA LYS A 76 14.29 -6.18 11.59
C LYS A 76 12.81 -6.58 11.72
N ASP A 77 12.42 -7.74 11.18
CA ASP A 77 11.03 -8.23 11.11
C ASP A 77 10.07 -7.29 10.33
N GLU A 78 10.59 -6.44 9.45
CA GLU A 78 9.81 -5.57 8.59
C GLU A 78 9.42 -6.28 7.30
N ILE A 79 8.16 -6.13 6.89
CA ILE A 79 7.70 -6.64 5.59
C ILE A 79 8.38 -5.83 4.48
N ILE A 80 9.13 -6.53 3.62
CA ILE A 80 9.83 -5.96 2.46
C ILE A 80 9.36 -6.54 1.12
N VAL A 81 8.73 -7.73 1.11
CA VAL A 81 8.13 -8.34 -0.06
C VAL A 81 6.70 -8.80 0.25
N VAL A 82 5.77 -8.54 -0.65
CA VAL A 82 4.41 -9.09 -0.60
C VAL A 82 4.05 -9.71 -1.94
N ARG A 83 3.64 -10.98 -1.94
CA ARG A 83 3.11 -11.69 -3.11
C ARG A 83 1.64 -12.00 -2.88
N ASN A 84 0.79 -11.58 -3.82
CA ASN A 84 -0.64 -11.84 -3.79
C ASN A 84 -1.01 -12.82 -4.91
N TYR A 85 -1.37 -14.04 -4.53
CA TYR A 85 -1.79 -15.13 -5.43
C TYR A 85 -3.30 -15.10 -5.69
N LEU A 86 -3.82 -13.95 -6.10
CA LEU A 86 -5.25 -13.78 -6.34
C LEU A 86 -5.71 -14.67 -7.50
N LYS A 87 -6.70 -15.53 -7.24
CA LYS A 87 -7.31 -16.38 -8.26
C LYS A 87 -8.36 -15.57 -9.02
N LEU A 88 -8.03 -15.15 -10.24
CA LEU A 88 -8.96 -14.52 -11.16
C LEU A 88 -9.10 -15.37 -12.44
N LYS A 89 -10.23 -15.23 -13.15
CA LYS A 89 -10.42 -15.88 -14.46
C LYS A 89 -9.34 -15.39 -15.43
N GLY A 90 -8.63 -16.31 -16.07
CA GLY A 90 -7.55 -15.99 -17.01
C GLY A 90 -6.15 -15.87 -16.38
N ILE A 91 -6.02 -15.92 -15.07
CA ILE A 91 -4.70 -15.96 -14.43
C ILE A 91 -4.20 -17.41 -14.35
N ILE A 92 -2.95 -17.63 -14.79
CA ILE A 92 -2.30 -18.94 -14.73
C ILE A 92 -2.00 -19.28 -13.27
N LYS A 93 -2.25 -20.53 -12.87
CA LYS A 93 -1.98 -21.02 -11.51
C LYS A 93 -0.54 -20.74 -11.10
N GLY A 94 -0.36 -20.15 -9.92
CA GLY A 94 0.95 -19.81 -9.36
C GLY A 94 1.49 -18.43 -9.76
N GLN A 95 0.82 -17.71 -10.67
CA GLN A 95 1.12 -16.30 -10.90
C GLN A 95 0.67 -15.45 -9.71
N TYR A 96 1.37 -14.35 -9.45
CA TYR A 96 1.13 -13.46 -8.32
C TYR A 96 1.46 -12.01 -8.67
N TRP A 97 0.74 -11.10 -8.07
CA TRP A 97 1.10 -9.70 -7.95
C TRP A 97 2.19 -9.57 -6.91
N GLU A 98 3.16 -8.68 -7.13
CA GLU A 98 4.30 -8.56 -6.23
C GLU A 98 4.58 -7.11 -5.87
N LYS A 99 4.81 -6.85 -4.57
CA LYS A 99 5.24 -5.55 -4.07
C LYS A 99 6.58 -5.68 -3.39
N PHE A 100 7.46 -4.71 -3.64
CA PHE A 100 8.74 -4.54 -2.97
C PHE A 100 8.70 -3.25 -2.16
N TYR A 101 9.36 -3.23 -1.00
CA TYR A 101 9.48 -2.08 -0.13
C TYR A 101 10.95 -1.87 0.21
N PHE A 102 11.60 -0.94 -0.51
CA PHE A 102 12.97 -0.51 -0.22
C PHE A 102 12.92 0.57 0.84
N ARG A 103 13.52 0.28 2.00
CA ARG A 103 13.47 1.14 3.19
C ARG A 103 14.77 1.89 3.35
N GLU A 104 14.68 3.19 3.51
CA GLU A 104 15.73 4.11 3.87
C GLU A 104 15.32 4.82 5.16
N GLU A 105 16.22 5.62 5.77
CA GLU A 105 15.99 6.23 7.09
C GLU A 105 14.64 6.98 7.18
N ASN A 106 14.36 7.86 6.21
CA ASN A 106 13.17 8.72 6.21
C ASN A 106 12.26 8.50 5.01
N GLN A 107 12.46 7.43 4.26
CA GLN A 107 11.58 7.10 3.14
C GLN A 107 11.45 5.61 2.88
N ILE A 108 10.34 5.24 2.24
CA ILE A 108 10.13 3.89 1.71
C ILE A 108 9.73 4.04 0.25
N ILE A 109 10.45 3.35 -0.65
CA ILE A 109 10.08 3.25 -2.05
C ILE A 109 9.38 1.92 -2.27
N SER A 110 8.14 1.96 -2.75
CA SER A 110 7.34 0.78 -3.07
C SER A 110 7.19 0.63 -4.56
N TYR A 111 7.51 -0.56 -5.08
CA TYR A 111 7.24 -0.98 -6.45
C TYR A 111 6.13 -2.02 -6.43
N TYR A 112 5.15 -1.88 -7.31
CA TYR A 112 4.07 -2.84 -7.45
C TYR A 112 4.03 -3.38 -8.88
N PHE A 113 4.21 -4.68 -9.03
CA PHE A 113 4.21 -5.39 -10.30
C PHE A 113 2.98 -6.27 -10.44
N ASP A 114 2.48 -6.38 -11.66
CA ASP A 114 1.35 -7.22 -11.98
C ASP A 114 1.69 -8.72 -11.95
N HIS A 115 0.68 -9.55 -12.21
CA HIS A 115 0.81 -11.00 -12.23
C HIS A 115 1.31 -11.57 -13.56
N SER A 116 1.48 -10.74 -14.60
CA SER A 116 1.88 -11.18 -15.94
C SER A 116 3.29 -11.77 -15.94
N ALA A 117 3.62 -12.53 -16.98
CA ALA A 117 4.97 -13.06 -17.15
C ALA A 117 6.01 -11.95 -17.36
N LYS A 118 5.59 -10.80 -17.90
CA LYS A 118 6.45 -9.63 -18.12
C LYS A 118 6.66 -8.79 -16.86
N LYS A 119 5.84 -8.99 -15.81
CA LYS A 119 5.87 -8.20 -14.58
C LYS A 119 5.80 -6.70 -14.88
N GLU A 120 4.72 -6.27 -15.53
CA GLU A 120 4.50 -4.86 -15.79
C GLU A 120 4.36 -4.09 -14.48
N CYS A 121 5.02 -2.95 -14.40
CA CYS A 121 4.92 -2.10 -13.23
C CYS A 121 3.54 -1.43 -13.18
N ALA A 122 2.77 -1.73 -12.15
CA ALA A 122 1.46 -1.12 -11.93
C ALA A 122 1.59 0.28 -11.33
N ASN A 123 2.50 0.46 -10.37
CA ASN A 123 2.82 1.77 -9.80
C ASN A 123 4.15 1.75 -9.04
N VAL A 124 4.67 2.96 -8.83
CA VAL A 124 5.72 3.24 -7.85
C VAL A 124 5.20 4.29 -6.88
N LYS A 125 5.40 4.06 -5.58
CA LYS A 125 5.07 5.03 -4.53
C LYS A 125 6.30 5.33 -3.69
N ILE A 126 6.49 6.60 -3.34
CA ILE A 126 7.51 7.05 -2.38
C ILE A 126 6.77 7.59 -1.17
N PHE A 127 7.02 7.00 -0.01
CA PHE A 127 6.50 7.41 1.29
C PHE A 127 7.60 8.15 2.03
N THR A 128 7.36 9.38 2.48
CA THR A 128 8.33 10.16 3.24
C THR A 128 7.86 10.37 4.67
N TYR A 129 8.79 10.25 5.61
CA TYR A 129 8.52 10.32 7.04
C TYR A 129 9.30 11.46 7.69
N LYS A 130 8.73 12.03 8.72
CA LYS A 130 9.39 12.97 9.64
C LYS A 130 8.96 12.63 11.05
N ASP A 131 9.92 12.48 11.95
CA ASP A 131 9.69 12.13 13.36
C ASP A 131 8.80 10.87 13.53
N GLY A 132 8.97 9.87 12.64
CA GLY A 132 8.19 8.63 12.60
C GLY A 132 6.81 8.75 11.99
N LEU A 133 6.32 9.95 11.66
CA LEU A 133 5.01 10.18 11.03
C LEU A 133 5.14 10.29 9.51
N LEU A 134 4.26 9.61 8.78
CA LEU A 134 4.16 9.71 7.32
C LEU A 134 3.72 11.12 6.93
N GLN A 135 4.55 11.83 6.14
CA GLN A 135 4.25 13.20 5.72
C GLN A 135 3.65 13.26 4.32
N HIS A 136 4.24 12.50 3.39
CA HIS A 136 3.78 12.50 1.99
C HIS A 136 3.81 11.11 1.38
N ILE A 137 2.93 10.91 0.39
CA ILE A 137 2.97 9.80 -0.54
C ILE A 137 3.01 10.39 -1.95
N TYR A 138 4.04 10.04 -2.72
CA TYR A 138 4.17 10.41 -4.14
C TYR A 138 3.93 9.15 -4.96
N ALA A 139 2.85 9.10 -5.73
CA ALA A 139 2.46 7.94 -6.50
C ALA A 139 2.54 8.19 -8.01
N ALA A 140 3.20 7.31 -8.74
CA ALA A 140 3.33 7.34 -10.18
C ALA A 140 2.79 6.06 -10.81
N PHE A 141 2.03 6.21 -11.89
CA PHE A 141 1.41 5.17 -12.71
C PHE A 141 1.72 5.40 -14.19
N LYS A 142 1.16 4.61 -15.06
CA LYS A 142 1.38 4.72 -16.50
C LYS A 142 0.99 6.09 -17.06
N GLU A 143 -0.19 6.56 -16.73
CA GLU A 143 -0.80 7.76 -17.33
C GLU A 143 -1.16 8.84 -16.31
N HIS A 144 -1.06 8.53 -15.02
CA HIS A 144 -1.46 9.42 -13.95
C HIS A 144 -0.48 9.42 -12.79
N TYR A 145 -0.60 10.40 -11.93
CA TYR A 145 0.22 10.54 -10.73
C TYR A 145 -0.48 11.41 -9.71
N TRP A 146 -0.15 11.23 -8.45
CA TRP A 146 -0.61 12.11 -7.39
C TRP A 146 0.39 12.21 -6.25
N GLU A 147 0.20 13.26 -5.46
CA GLU A 147 0.84 13.51 -4.19
C GLU A 147 -0.24 13.56 -3.10
N GLU A 148 -0.01 12.88 -2.00
CA GLU A 148 -0.81 13.00 -0.79
C GLU A 148 0.02 13.68 0.29
N THR A 149 -0.59 14.65 0.99
CA THR A 149 0.01 15.36 2.14
C THR A 149 -0.80 15.05 3.38
N MET A 150 -0.10 14.66 4.46
CA MET A 150 -0.70 14.28 5.74
C MET A 150 -0.58 15.43 6.74
N TYR A 151 -1.66 15.75 7.45
CA TYR A 151 -1.70 16.77 8.49
C TYR A 151 -2.09 16.14 9.82
N TYR A 152 -1.35 16.47 10.88
CA TYR A 152 -1.48 15.85 12.19
C TYR A 152 -1.78 16.87 13.29
N GLU A 153 -2.54 16.42 14.30
CA GLU A 153 -2.59 17.04 15.64
C GLU A 153 -1.97 16.03 16.63
N GLY A 154 -0.76 16.35 17.11
CA GLY A 154 0.08 15.38 17.81
C GLY A 154 0.44 14.21 16.89
N ASP A 155 0.03 13.00 17.25
CA ASP A 155 0.21 11.76 16.48
C ASP A 155 -1.04 11.36 15.65
N LYS A 156 -2.13 12.14 15.76
CA LYS A 156 -3.39 11.83 15.07
C LYS A 156 -3.45 12.49 13.70
N LEU A 157 -3.61 11.69 12.65
CA LEU A 157 -3.87 12.17 11.29
C LEU A 157 -5.27 12.81 11.24
N ILE A 158 -5.36 14.13 11.08
CA ILE A 158 -6.64 14.85 11.01
C ILE A 158 -7.11 15.14 9.59
N ARG A 159 -6.17 15.24 8.63
CA ARG A 159 -6.48 15.52 7.23
C ARG A 159 -5.46 14.88 6.31
N ARG A 160 -5.90 14.41 5.16
CA ARG A 160 -5.06 14.00 4.03
C ARG A 160 -5.54 14.73 2.78
N GLU A 161 -4.67 15.48 2.13
CA GLU A 161 -4.92 16.11 0.84
C GLU A 161 -4.33 15.28 -0.27
N THR A 162 -5.03 15.19 -1.40
CA THR A 162 -4.57 14.53 -2.62
C THR A 162 -4.57 15.53 -3.77
N LYS A 163 -3.43 15.71 -4.44
CA LYS A 163 -3.26 16.56 -5.62
C LYS A 163 -2.57 15.77 -6.71
N GLY A 164 -2.96 15.99 -7.96
CA GLY A 164 -2.34 15.29 -9.07
C GLY A 164 -3.13 15.37 -10.35
N VAL A 165 -2.97 14.33 -11.16
CA VAL A 165 -3.66 14.18 -12.45
C VAL A 165 -4.15 12.74 -12.53
N ASP A 166 -5.41 12.54 -12.91
CA ASP A 166 -6.01 11.22 -13.11
C ASP A 166 -5.65 10.62 -14.49
N ASN A 167 -6.18 9.45 -14.79
CA ASN A 167 -5.94 8.73 -16.04
C ASN A 167 -6.58 9.37 -17.27
N CYS A 168 -7.46 10.37 -17.11
CA CYS A 168 -8.03 11.20 -18.15
C CYS A 168 -7.28 12.54 -18.34
N SER A 169 -6.22 12.75 -17.58
CA SER A 169 -5.47 14.01 -17.46
C SER A 169 -6.23 15.13 -16.77
N ASP A 170 -7.30 14.79 -16.05
CA ASP A 170 -8.05 15.76 -15.25
C ASP A 170 -7.34 16.01 -13.90
N PRO A 171 -7.34 17.26 -13.40
CA PRO A 171 -6.70 17.57 -12.13
C PRO A 171 -7.43 16.94 -10.95
N ILE A 172 -6.69 16.24 -10.11
CA ILE A 172 -7.16 15.76 -8.80
C ILE A 172 -6.87 16.84 -7.76
N ASN A 173 -7.89 17.23 -7.00
CA ASN A 173 -7.75 18.08 -5.82
C ASN A 173 -8.84 17.72 -4.81
N ASP A 174 -8.54 16.80 -3.92
CA ASP A 174 -9.49 16.27 -2.93
C ASP A 174 -8.81 16.16 -1.57
N PHE A 175 -9.62 15.97 -0.51
CA PHE A 175 -9.11 15.72 0.81
C PHE A 175 -10.03 14.80 1.62
N LEU A 176 -9.44 14.16 2.62
CA LEU A 176 -10.14 13.38 3.63
C LEU A 176 -9.93 14.00 5.01
N LEU A 177 -10.99 14.00 5.81
CA LEU A 177 -10.99 14.41 7.22
C LEU A 177 -11.15 13.18 8.10
N TYR A 178 -10.39 13.14 9.18
CA TYR A 178 -10.39 12.04 10.15
C TYR A 178 -10.84 12.57 11.50
N THR A 179 -11.80 11.89 12.12
CA THR A 179 -12.23 12.21 13.48
C THR A 179 -11.98 11.04 14.42
N TYR A 180 -11.82 11.35 15.69
CA TYR A 180 -11.54 10.36 16.72
C TYR A 180 -12.57 10.44 17.83
N ASP A 181 -12.87 9.34 18.47
CA ASP A 181 -13.74 9.31 19.64
C ASP A 181 -12.98 9.71 20.92
N THR A 182 -13.68 9.75 22.04
CA THR A 182 -13.12 10.12 23.35
C THR A 182 -12.04 9.16 23.85
N SER A 183 -11.97 7.92 23.32
CA SER A 183 -10.91 6.97 23.62
C SER A 183 -9.67 7.15 22.73
N GLY A 184 -9.72 8.05 21.74
CA GLY A 184 -8.67 8.28 20.77
C GLY A 184 -8.65 7.31 19.60
N GLU A 185 -9.67 6.44 19.45
CA GLU A 185 -9.79 5.56 18.29
C GLU A 185 -10.48 6.28 17.13
N LEU A 186 -10.11 5.90 15.88
CA LEU A 186 -10.72 6.45 14.68
C LEU A 186 -12.25 6.31 14.73
N ASN A 187 -12.97 7.42 14.62
CA ASN A 187 -14.42 7.47 14.63
C ASN A 187 -15.00 7.55 13.20
N SER A 188 -14.52 8.47 12.38
CA SER A 188 -14.98 8.59 11.00
C SER A 188 -13.88 9.05 10.03
N ILE A 189 -14.11 8.76 8.74
CA ILE A 189 -13.36 9.32 7.61
C ILE A 189 -14.40 9.92 6.66
N THR A 190 -14.24 11.21 6.32
CA THR A 190 -15.19 11.95 5.48
C THR A 190 -14.42 12.62 4.34
N SER A 191 -14.95 12.57 3.11
CA SER A 191 -14.39 13.28 1.96
C SER A 191 -14.61 14.79 2.05
N GLY A 192 -13.89 15.58 1.25
CA GLY A 192 -14.07 17.03 1.12
C GLY A 192 -15.47 17.45 0.68
N THR A 193 -16.23 16.56 0.04
CA THR A 193 -17.62 16.76 -0.35
C THR A 193 -18.63 16.42 0.76
N GLY A 194 -18.17 15.98 1.94
CA GLY A 194 -19.01 15.59 3.06
C GLY A 194 -19.49 14.13 3.01
N TYR A 195 -19.07 13.35 2.02
CA TYR A 195 -19.42 11.92 1.96
C TYR A 195 -18.66 11.12 3.02
N VAL A 196 -19.41 10.35 3.83
CA VAL A 196 -18.83 9.50 4.88
C VAL A 196 -18.30 8.21 4.25
N ILE A 197 -16.97 8.08 4.21
CA ILE A 197 -16.27 6.90 3.69
C ILE A 197 -16.23 5.79 4.73
N TYR A 198 -15.98 6.14 6.00
CA TYR A 198 -15.94 5.21 7.11
C TYR A 198 -16.63 5.80 8.34
N GLN A 199 -17.35 4.97 9.04
CA GLN A 199 -17.94 5.29 10.35
C GLN A 199 -17.76 4.10 11.29
N LYS A 200 -17.16 4.33 12.45
CA LYS A 200 -17.06 3.32 13.50
C LYS A 200 -18.45 2.90 13.94
N LYS A 201 -18.75 1.61 13.87
CA LYS A 201 -20.04 1.09 14.38
C LYS A 201 -20.07 1.22 15.89
N GLY A 202 -21.07 1.92 16.42
CA GLY A 202 -21.31 1.92 17.87
C GLY A 202 -21.46 0.50 18.39
N LYS A 203 -20.89 0.22 19.56
CA LYS A 203 -21.22 -1.04 20.26
C LYS A 203 -22.74 -1.00 20.48
N LYS A 204 -23.46 -2.01 19.95
CA LYS A 204 -24.84 -2.23 20.41
C LYS A 204 -24.74 -2.55 21.90
N VAL A 205 -25.23 -1.63 22.73
CA VAL A 205 -25.45 -1.84 24.16
C VAL A 205 -26.57 -2.85 24.33
#